data_3446a68fbf2c2ee7a185de019a3311dd
#
_entry.id   3446a68fbf2c2ee7a185de019a3311dd
#
_cell.length_a   1.000
_cell.length_b   1.000
_cell.length_c   1.000
_cell.angle_alpha   90.00
_cell.angle_beta   90.00
_cell.angle_gamma   90.00
#
_symmetry.space_group_name_H-M   'P 1'
#
loop_
_entity.id
_entity.type
_entity.pdbx_description
1 polymer ?
#
loop_
_entity_poly.entity_id
_entity_poly.type
_entity_poly.pdbx_seq_one_letter_code
_entity_poly.pdbx_strand_id
1 'polypeptide(L)'
;MNYYISDLHFGCQNKYENRTLEHDKIIKQNWNAKVTNGDTVYILGDIGREGGNKDNEYLCGIISTLKGKKVLVQGNHEKLNDIRIRQLFTEVCQYKEVSDNSNGKSRNLVLSHYPILMWKNQHKGWIHLYGHVHVSDEWDVYKQSLKYLNDYFKNKTLKGYIDCPPAEAYNVFCGLYDYSPVTLDEILLGN
;
A
#
# COMPACT_ATOMS: atom_id res chain seq x y z
N MET A 1 -11.53 -3.26 11.37
CA MET A 1 -11.54 -2.51 10.11
C MET A 1 -10.23 -2.80 9.39
N ASN A 2 -10.18 -2.65 8.05
CA ASN A 2 -8.95 -2.77 7.27
C ASN A 2 -8.45 -1.38 6.88
N TYR A 3 -7.13 -1.21 6.97
CA TYR A 3 -6.42 0.00 6.55
C TYR A 3 -5.29 -0.37 5.60
N TYR A 4 -4.90 0.55 4.75
CA TYR A 4 -3.85 0.41 3.73
C TYR A 4 -2.90 1.58 3.80
N ILE A 5 -1.61 1.32 3.61
CA ILE A 5 -0.54 2.32 3.59
C ILE A 5 0.70 1.73 2.92
N SER A 6 1.54 2.54 2.32
CA SER A 6 2.83 2.11 1.79
C SER A 6 3.93 3.14 1.98
N ASP A 7 5.17 2.73 1.76
CA ASP A 7 6.34 3.60 1.65
C ASP A 7 6.55 4.46 2.91
N LEU A 8 6.53 3.80 4.07
CA LEU A 8 6.72 4.46 5.37
C LEU A 8 8.15 4.98 5.52
N HIS A 9 9.15 4.24 5.01
CA HIS A 9 10.57 4.58 5.06
C HIS A 9 11.04 5.10 6.42
N PHE A 10 10.64 4.43 7.50
CA PHE A 10 11.05 4.80 8.85
C PHE A 10 12.58 4.85 8.99
N GLY A 11 13.09 5.90 9.64
CA GLY A 11 14.51 6.13 9.82
C GLY A 11 15.22 6.73 8.60
N CYS A 12 14.54 6.91 7.48
CA CYS A 12 15.12 7.58 6.31
C CYS A 12 15.21 9.09 6.52
N GLN A 13 16.39 9.63 6.19
CA GLN A 13 16.59 11.06 6.02
C GLN A 13 17.00 11.29 4.57
N ASN A 14 16.06 11.72 3.75
CA ASN A 14 16.27 11.92 2.32
C ASN A 14 16.02 13.40 1.94
N LYS A 15 17.07 14.07 1.45
CA LYS A 15 16.98 15.45 1.02
C LYS A 15 16.08 15.66 -0.21
N TYR A 16 15.98 14.65 -1.07
CA TYR A 16 15.18 14.74 -2.30
C TYR A 16 13.68 14.70 -2.03
N GLU A 17 13.27 14.01 -0.94
CA GLU A 17 11.86 13.92 -0.53
C GLU A 17 11.53 14.80 0.68
N ASN A 18 12.45 15.67 1.10
CA ASN A 18 12.36 16.45 2.34
C ASN A 18 12.04 15.59 3.58
N ARG A 19 12.44 14.30 3.55
CA ARG A 19 12.08 13.34 4.59
C ARG A 19 13.01 13.49 5.79
N THR A 20 12.42 13.59 6.96
CA THR A 20 13.13 13.75 8.25
C THR A 20 12.54 12.78 9.27
N LEU A 21 13.21 12.59 10.41
CA LEU A 21 12.67 11.81 11.53
C LEU A 21 11.37 12.40 12.12
N GLU A 22 11.03 13.63 11.78
CA GLU A 22 9.74 14.21 12.16
C GLU A 22 8.57 13.54 11.45
N HIS A 23 8.75 13.10 10.19
CA HIS A 23 7.74 12.31 9.48
C HIS A 23 7.44 10.99 10.18
N ASP A 24 8.45 10.35 10.78
CA ASP A 24 8.25 9.11 11.54
C ASP A 24 7.32 9.32 12.74
N LYS A 25 7.46 10.46 13.42
CA LYS A 25 6.58 10.85 14.53
C LYS A 25 5.16 11.13 14.04
N ILE A 26 5.03 11.85 12.92
CA ILE A 26 3.73 12.16 12.30
C ILE A 26 3.02 10.86 11.90
N ILE A 27 3.71 9.96 11.18
CA ILE A 27 3.15 8.66 10.79
C ILE A 27 2.66 7.89 12.02
N LYS A 28 3.52 7.77 13.06
CA LYS A 28 3.15 7.06 14.30
C LYS A 28 1.96 7.70 15.00
N GLN A 29 1.92 9.03 15.07
CA GLN A 29 0.83 9.76 15.72
C GLN A 29 -0.50 9.55 14.98
N ASN A 30 -0.49 9.77 13.67
CA ASN A 30 -1.69 9.63 12.81
C ASN A 30 -2.18 8.18 12.78
N TRP A 31 -1.25 7.22 12.66
CA TRP A 31 -1.57 5.79 12.76
C TRP A 31 -2.30 5.46 14.06
N ASN A 32 -1.69 5.81 15.21
CA ASN A 32 -2.22 5.45 16.51
C ASN A 32 -3.46 6.25 16.94
N ALA A 33 -3.73 7.39 16.31
CA ALA A 33 -4.97 8.11 16.47
C ALA A 33 -6.14 7.44 15.75
N LYS A 34 -5.89 6.76 14.62
CA LYS A 34 -6.91 6.21 13.73
C LYS A 34 -7.11 4.71 13.90
N VAL A 35 -6.01 3.96 14.06
CA VAL A 35 -6.02 2.49 14.16
C VAL A 35 -6.19 2.04 15.59
N THR A 36 -7.02 1.02 15.81
CA THR A 36 -7.20 0.32 17.08
C THR A 36 -6.55 -1.06 17.06
N ASN A 37 -6.40 -1.71 18.25
CA ASN A 37 -5.83 -3.06 18.31
C ASN A 37 -6.70 -4.15 17.67
N GLY A 38 -7.98 -3.86 17.42
CA GLY A 38 -8.90 -4.76 16.71
C GLY A 38 -8.78 -4.70 15.17
N ASP A 39 -8.07 -3.72 14.64
CA ASP A 39 -7.96 -3.47 13.21
C ASP A 39 -6.80 -4.23 12.57
N THR A 40 -6.83 -4.31 11.24
CA THR A 40 -5.74 -4.86 10.43
C THR A 40 -5.21 -3.76 9.51
N VAL A 41 -3.89 -3.59 9.47
CA VAL A 41 -3.23 -2.67 8.55
C VAL A 41 -2.38 -3.46 7.57
N TYR A 42 -2.67 -3.31 6.29
CA TYR A 42 -1.88 -3.82 5.18
C TYR A 42 -0.85 -2.78 4.78
N ILE A 43 0.41 -3.09 5.00
CA ILE A 43 1.54 -2.24 4.62
C ILE A 43 2.08 -2.78 3.30
N LEU A 44 2.00 -1.95 2.25
CA LEU A 44 2.37 -2.34 0.90
C LEU A 44 3.82 -1.95 0.59
N GLY A 45 4.73 -2.40 1.46
CA GLY A 45 6.17 -2.32 1.31
C GLY A 45 6.83 -1.04 1.79
N ASP A 46 8.13 -1.10 1.77
CA ASP A 46 9.06 -0.02 2.09
C ASP A 46 8.82 0.57 3.49
N ILE A 47 8.86 -0.32 4.51
CA ILE A 47 8.66 0.04 5.92
C ILE A 47 9.80 0.88 6.48
N GLY A 48 11.01 0.72 5.97
CA GLY A 48 12.18 1.39 6.51
C GLY A 48 13.33 1.44 5.54
N ARG A 49 14.45 1.96 6.04
CA ARG A 49 15.70 1.98 5.30
C ARG A 49 16.36 0.60 5.31
N GLU A 50 17.00 0.24 4.19
CA GLU A 50 18.00 -0.81 4.21
C GLU A 50 19.13 -0.43 5.15
N GLY A 51 19.26 -1.14 6.28
CA GLY A 51 20.24 -0.77 7.29
C GLY A 51 20.86 -1.93 8.04
N GLY A 52 21.84 -1.60 8.83
CA GLY A 52 22.48 -2.49 9.77
C GLY A 52 21.69 -2.63 11.08
N ASN A 53 22.32 -3.22 12.12
CA ASN A 53 21.68 -3.52 13.40
C ASN A 53 20.99 -2.31 14.06
N LYS A 54 21.56 -1.10 13.96
CA LYS A 54 20.98 0.12 14.56
C LYS A 54 19.67 0.51 13.90
N ASP A 55 19.57 0.37 12.56
CA ASP A 55 18.36 0.68 11.83
C ASP A 55 17.28 -0.36 12.16
N ASN A 56 17.65 -1.64 12.33
CA ASN A 56 16.74 -2.69 12.78
C ASN A 56 16.20 -2.44 14.19
N GLU A 57 17.04 -1.98 15.12
CA GLU A 57 16.58 -1.59 16.47
C GLU A 57 15.58 -0.43 16.42
N TYR A 58 15.86 0.57 15.61
CA TYR A 58 14.95 1.68 15.38
C TYR A 58 13.61 1.21 14.81
N LEU A 59 13.65 0.39 13.74
CA LEU A 59 12.44 -0.17 13.14
C LEU A 59 11.63 -1.02 14.13
N CYS A 60 12.28 -1.89 14.89
CA CYS A 60 11.62 -2.64 15.94
C CYS A 60 10.96 -1.73 16.97
N GLY A 61 11.67 -0.70 17.41
CA GLY A 61 11.18 0.26 18.39
C GLY A 61 9.93 1.01 17.90
N ILE A 62 9.93 1.51 16.65
CA ILE A 62 8.78 2.25 16.12
C ILE A 62 7.61 1.34 15.78
N ILE A 63 7.84 0.25 15.03
CA ILE A 63 6.77 -0.65 14.55
C ILE A 63 6.05 -1.35 15.71
N SER A 64 6.78 -1.71 16.79
CA SER A 64 6.17 -2.32 17.98
C SER A 64 5.17 -1.40 18.69
N THR A 65 5.27 -0.09 18.50
CA THR A 65 4.35 0.91 19.08
C THR A 65 3.13 1.21 18.23
N LEU A 66 3.07 0.70 17.00
CA LEU A 66 1.94 0.88 16.10
C LEU A 66 0.82 -0.10 16.45
N LYS A 67 -0.39 0.43 16.63
CA LYS A 67 -1.58 -0.36 16.96
C LYS A 67 -2.04 -1.24 15.79
N GLY A 68 -2.83 -2.25 16.10
CA GLY A 68 -3.46 -3.15 15.12
C GLY A 68 -2.57 -4.31 14.69
N LYS A 69 -3.20 -5.28 14.03
CA LYS A 69 -2.52 -6.37 13.34
C LYS A 69 -1.87 -5.82 12.07
N LYS A 70 -0.62 -6.16 11.84
CA LYS A 70 0.14 -5.68 10.68
C LYS A 70 0.42 -6.83 9.72
N VAL A 71 0.04 -6.66 8.47
CA VAL A 71 0.36 -7.57 7.35
C VAL A 71 1.30 -6.81 6.42
N LEU A 72 2.47 -7.39 6.14
CA LEU A 72 3.44 -6.78 5.24
C LEU A 72 3.42 -7.46 3.87
N VAL A 73 3.14 -6.67 2.84
CA VAL A 73 3.45 -7.00 1.45
C VAL A 73 4.81 -6.40 1.15
N GLN A 74 5.83 -7.23 0.92
CA GLN A 74 7.22 -6.78 0.82
C GLN A 74 7.46 -5.84 -0.36
N GLY A 75 8.21 -4.77 -0.12
CA GLY A 75 8.78 -3.89 -1.13
C GLY A 75 10.23 -4.23 -1.44
N ASN A 76 10.94 -3.30 -2.08
CA ASN A 76 12.34 -3.50 -2.45
C ASN A 76 13.33 -3.11 -1.34
N HIS A 77 12.88 -2.36 -0.34
CA HIS A 77 13.74 -1.95 0.79
C HIS A 77 13.65 -2.87 2.01
N GLU A 78 12.83 -3.93 1.98
CA GLU A 78 12.74 -4.87 3.09
C GLU A 78 13.88 -5.90 3.10
N LYS A 79 14.74 -5.81 4.13
CA LYS A 79 15.66 -6.89 4.52
C LYS A 79 15.15 -7.55 5.80
N LEU A 80 14.31 -8.58 5.66
CA LEU A 80 13.68 -9.28 6.77
C LEU A 80 14.55 -10.43 7.35
N ASN A 81 15.87 -10.27 7.30
CA ASN A 81 16.81 -11.22 7.90
C ASN A 81 16.78 -11.18 9.44
N ASP A 82 16.36 -10.04 10.01
CA ASP A 82 16.19 -9.91 11.45
C ASP A 82 14.84 -10.46 11.87
N ILE A 83 14.85 -11.56 12.60
CA ILE A 83 13.64 -12.23 13.09
C ILE A 83 12.79 -11.30 13.96
N ARG A 84 13.40 -10.36 14.68
CA ARG A 84 12.67 -9.41 15.55
C ARG A 84 11.71 -8.53 14.74
N ILE A 85 12.14 -8.05 13.56
CA ILE A 85 11.30 -7.27 12.65
C ILE A 85 10.18 -8.16 12.11
N ARG A 86 10.51 -9.36 11.62
CA ARG A 86 9.54 -10.27 11.04
C ARG A 86 8.41 -10.65 12.01
N GLN A 87 8.73 -10.81 13.30
CA GLN A 87 7.75 -11.16 14.35
C GLN A 87 6.76 -10.03 14.68
N LEU A 88 7.00 -8.80 14.21
CA LEU A 88 6.06 -7.69 14.38
C LEU A 88 4.88 -7.75 13.42
N PHE A 89 4.94 -8.61 12.41
CA PHE A 89 3.89 -8.80 11.43
C PHE A 89 3.19 -10.13 11.63
N THR A 90 1.87 -10.14 11.51
CA THR A 90 1.05 -11.37 11.56
C THR A 90 1.25 -12.21 10.30
N GLU A 91 1.61 -11.55 9.20
CA GLU A 91 1.90 -12.19 7.92
C GLU A 91 2.89 -11.33 7.13
N VAL A 92 3.75 -12.00 6.35
CA VAL A 92 4.66 -11.37 5.38
C VAL A 92 4.53 -12.12 4.07
N CYS A 93 4.25 -11.40 2.98
CA CYS A 93 4.06 -11.95 1.64
C CYS A 93 4.59 -10.97 0.58
N GLN A 94 4.63 -11.38 -0.69
CA GLN A 94 5.00 -10.50 -1.80
C GLN A 94 3.79 -10.01 -2.60
N TYR A 95 2.66 -10.71 -2.45
CA TYR A 95 1.41 -10.47 -3.14
C TYR A 95 0.28 -10.99 -2.28
N LYS A 96 -0.84 -10.28 -2.23
CA LYS A 96 -1.97 -10.71 -1.42
C LYS A 96 -3.30 -10.37 -2.07
N GLU A 97 -4.23 -11.30 -1.94
CA GLU A 97 -5.62 -11.09 -2.32
C GLU A 97 -6.45 -10.99 -1.04
N VAL A 98 -7.28 -9.96 -0.95
CA VAL A 98 -8.16 -9.74 0.19
C VAL A 98 -9.53 -9.32 -0.28
N SER A 99 -10.54 -9.55 0.57
CA SER A 99 -11.87 -8.95 0.40
C SER A 99 -12.08 -7.91 1.49
N ASP A 100 -12.60 -6.77 1.11
CA ASP A 100 -12.96 -5.69 2.02
C ASP A 100 -14.35 -5.15 1.68
N ASN A 101 -14.92 -4.35 2.56
CA ASN A 101 -16.21 -3.72 2.33
C ASN A 101 -16.03 -2.22 2.12
N SER A 102 -16.69 -1.70 1.09
CA SER A 102 -16.78 -0.27 0.83
C SER A 102 -18.24 0.10 0.54
N ASN A 103 -18.77 1.06 1.28
CA ASN A 103 -20.16 1.53 1.15
C ASN A 103 -21.17 0.37 1.15
N GLY A 104 -20.98 -0.62 2.03
CA GLY A 104 -21.85 -1.79 2.15
C GLY A 104 -21.73 -2.83 1.04
N LYS A 105 -20.75 -2.67 0.12
CA LYS A 105 -20.46 -3.62 -0.96
C LYS A 105 -19.14 -4.33 -0.71
N SER A 106 -19.13 -5.65 -0.86
CA SER A 106 -17.90 -6.42 -0.86
C SER A 106 -17.07 -6.11 -2.11
N ARG A 107 -15.79 -5.80 -1.91
CA ARG A 107 -14.80 -5.55 -2.96
C ARG A 107 -13.64 -6.52 -2.80
N ASN A 108 -13.16 -7.04 -3.91
CA ASN A 108 -11.96 -7.86 -3.93
C ASN A 108 -10.76 -7.01 -4.37
N LEU A 109 -9.67 -7.16 -3.65
CA LEU A 109 -8.46 -6.36 -3.83
C LEU A 109 -7.28 -7.26 -4.13
N VAL A 110 -6.39 -6.74 -4.96
CA VAL A 110 -5.02 -7.24 -5.15
C VAL A 110 -4.07 -6.23 -4.52
N LEU A 111 -3.22 -6.71 -3.63
CA LEU A 111 -2.23 -5.91 -2.93
C LEU A 111 -0.84 -6.33 -3.38
N SER A 112 -0.05 -5.40 -3.87
CA SER A 112 1.38 -5.57 -4.14
C SER A 112 2.13 -4.27 -3.89
N HIS A 113 3.43 -4.35 -3.67
CA HIS A 113 4.24 -3.13 -3.55
C HIS A 113 4.36 -2.42 -4.90
N TYR A 114 4.73 -3.16 -5.95
CA TYR A 114 4.84 -2.60 -7.29
C TYR A 114 3.49 -2.43 -7.96
N PRO A 115 3.29 -1.38 -8.76
CA PRO A 115 2.11 -1.23 -9.60
C PRO A 115 2.10 -2.31 -10.70
N ILE A 116 1.02 -3.07 -10.77
CA ILE A 116 0.80 -4.14 -11.76
C ILE A 116 -0.21 -3.64 -12.77
N LEU A 117 0.12 -3.68 -14.06
CA LEU A 117 -0.78 -3.21 -15.12
C LEU A 117 -1.94 -4.18 -15.39
N MET A 118 -1.69 -5.49 -15.22
CA MET A 118 -2.69 -6.53 -15.44
C MET A 118 -2.68 -7.50 -14.25
N TRP A 119 -3.68 -7.42 -13.38
CA TRP A 119 -3.79 -8.23 -12.17
C TRP A 119 -4.94 -9.23 -12.25
N LYS A 120 -4.98 -10.14 -11.31
CA LYS A 120 -6.01 -11.19 -11.23
C LYS A 120 -7.41 -10.58 -11.17
N ASN A 121 -8.29 -11.09 -12.02
CA ASN A 121 -9.72 -10.70 -12.09
C ASN A 121 -9.96 -9.19 -12.28
N GLN A 122 -9.01 -8.44 -12.82
CA GLN A 122 -9.15 -7.03 -13.18
C GLN A 122 -10.43 -6.80 -14.00
N HIS A 123 -10.66 -7.65 -15.01
CA HIS A 123 -11.87 -7.61 -15.86
C HIS A 123 -13.18 -7.95 -15.13
N LYS A 124 -13.11 -8.39 -13.86
CA LYS A 124 -14.25 -8.64 -12.98
C LYS A 124 -14.40 -7.54 -11.92
N GLY A 125 -13.69 -6.43 -12.07
CA GLY A 125 -13.76 -5.30 -11.15
C GLY A 125 -12.98 -5.50 -9.85
N TRP A 126 -11.95 -6.38 -9.83
CA TRP A 126 -11.01 -6.40 -8.70
C TRP A 126 -10.14 -5.16 -8.76
N ILE A 127 -9.96 -4.52 -7.63
CA ILE A 127 -9.19 -3.28 -7.47
C ILE A 127 -7.75 -3.64 -7.11
N HIS A 128 -6.79 -2.88 -7.64
CA HIS A 128 -5.39 -3.02 -7.28
C HIS A 128 -4.93 -1.88 -6.38
N LEU A 129 -4.35 -2.21 -5.21
CA LEU A 129 -3.68 -1.24 -4.34
C LEU A 129 -2.17 -1.48 -4.37
N TYR A 130 -1.40 -0.41 -4.50
CA TYR A 130 0.05 -0.46 -4.67
C TYR A 130 0.77 0.72 -4.00
N GLY A 131 2.09 0.62 -3.90
CA GLY A 131 3.02 1.66 -3.46
C GLY A 131 4.14 1.91 -4.46
N HIS A 132 5.38 2.05 -4.00
CA HIS A 132 6.64 2.12 -4.72
C HIS A 132 6.87 3.42 -5.50
N VAL A 133 5.95 3.80 -6.36
CA VAL A 133 6.15 4.90 -7.32
C VAL A 133 6.00 6.29 -6.70
N HIS A 134 5.63 6.39 -5.43
CA HIS A 134 5.41 7.68 -4.73
C HIS A 134 4.62 8.69 -5.59
N VAL A 135 5.00 9.97 -5.56
CA VAL A 135 4.54 11.02 -6.50
C VAL A 135 5.69 11.32 -7.45
N SER A 136 5.80 10.55 -8.53
CA SER A 136 6.93 10.59 -9.47
C SER A 136 6.46 10.46 -10.92
N ASP A 137 7.40 10.63 -11.85
CA ASP A 137 7.17 10.43 -13.29
C ASP A 137 6.75 8.97 -13.58
N GLU A 138 7.24 7.98 -12.81
CA GLU A 138 6.82 6.59 -12.94
C GLU A 138 5.33 6.40 -12.61
N TRP A 139 4.82 7.14 -11.63
CA TRP A 139 3.39 7.16 -11.32
C TRP A 139 2.57 7.73 -12.48
N ASP A 140 3.05 8.79 -13.11
CA ASP A 140 2.39 9.39 -14.27
C ASP A 140 2.38 8.42 -15.47
N VAL A 141 3.48 7.74 -15.73
CA VAL A 141 3.56 6.68 -16.74
C VAL A 141 2.58 5.55 -16.45
N TYR A 142 2.49 5.11 -15.21
CA TYR A 142 1.55 4.05 -14.83
C TYR A 142 0.08 4.49 -15.02
N LYS A 143 -0.28 5.69 -14.58
CA LYS A 143 -1.65 6.25 -14.76
C LYS A 143 -2.02 6.34 -16.25
N GLN A 144 -1.10 6.82 -17.09
CA GLN A 144 -1.31 6.90 -18.54
C GLN A 144 -1.47 5.51 -19.16
N SER A 145 -0.66 4.53 -18.73
CA SER A 145 -0.75 3.14 -19.20
C SER A 145 -2.07 2.50 -18.82
N LEU A 146 -2.55 2.72 -17.59
CA LEU A 146 -3.84 2.22 -17.13
C LEU A 146 -5.00 2.86 -17.89
N LYS A 147 -4.93 4.17 -18.15
CA LYS A 147 -5.91 4.87 -18.98
C LYS A 147 -5.95 4.30 -20.40
N TYR A 148 -4.79 4.14 -21.04
CA TYR A 148 -4.69 3.53 -22.37
C TYR A 148 -5.33 2.13 -22.40
N LEU A 149 -5.06 1.32 -21.40
CA LEU A 149 -5.64 -0.02 -21.26
C LEU A 149 -7.17 0.05 -21.16
N ASN A 150 -7.70 0.92 -20.33
CA ASN A 150 -9.14 1.13 -20.18
C ASN A 150 -9.80 1.61 -21.48
N ASP A 151 -9.18 2.59 -22.15
CA ASP A 151 -9.68 3.11 -23.43
C ASP A 151 -9.63 2.04 -24.54
N TYR A 152 -8.59 1.21 -24.54
CA TYR A 152 -8.46 0.11 -25.49
C TYR A 152 -9.56 -0.94 -25.33
N PHE A 153 -9.90 -1.33 -24.10
CA PHE A 153 -10.91 -2.35 -23.84
C PHE A 153 -12.34 -1.84 -23.86
N LYS A 154 -12.58 -0.55 -23.60
CA LYS A 154 -13.91 0.05 -23.62
C LYS A 154 -14.67 -0.17 -24.93
N ASN A 155 -13.95 -0.25 -26.06
CA ASN A 155 -14.50 -0.38 -27.41
C ASN A 155 -14.31 -1.77 -28.01
N LYS A 156 -13.88 -2.76 -27.21
CA LYS A 156 -13.61 -4.13 -27.68
C LYS A 156 -14.36 -5.15 -26.84
N THR A 157 -15.19 -5.93 -27.51
CA THR A 157 -15.72 -7.16 -26.91
C THR A 157 -14.57 -8.16 -26.85
N LEU A 158 -13.97 -8.33 -25.70
CA LEU A 158 -13.04 -9.45 -25.46
C LEU A 158 -13.85 -10.74 -25.60
N LYS A 159 -13.37 -11.69 -26.41
CA LYS A 159 -14.03 -12.98 -26.61
C LYS A 159 -14.30 -13.63 -25.23
N GLY A 160 -15.57 -13.71 -24.82
CA GLY A 160 -15.98 -14.24 -23.52
C GLY A 160 -16.13 -13.23 -22.38
N TYR A 161 -15.86 -11.93 -22.61
CA TYR A 161 -16.05 -10.88 -21.62
C TYR A 161 -16.92 -9.77 -22.23
N ILE A 162 -18.17 -9.74 -21.84
CA ILE A 162 -19.12 -8.68 -22.19
C ILE A 162 -19.19 -7.76 -20.99
N ASP A 163 -19.13 -6.44 -21.20
CA ASP A 163 -19.25 -5.40 -20.16
C ASP A 163 -18.19 -5.47 -19.05
N CYS A 164 -16.90 -5.57 -19.42
CA CYS A 164 -15.82 -5.48 -18.45
C CYS A 164 -15.82 -4.10 -17.78
N PRO A 165 -15.84 -4.03 -16.43
CA PRO A 165 -15.64 -2.77 -15.74
C PRO A 165 -14.23 -2.23 -16.02
N PRO A 166 -14.04 -0.90 -15.93
CA PRO A 166 -12.71 -0.32 -16.05
C PRO A 166 -11.79 -0.88 -14.97
N ALA A 167 -10.52 -1.02 -15.31
CA ALA A 167 -9.48 -1.38 -14.36
C ALA A 167 -9.26 -0.21 -13.38
N GLU A 168 -9.35 -0.51 -12.09
CA GLU A 168 -9.19 0.46 -11.01
C GLU A 168 -7.96 0.10 -10.17
N ALA A 169 -6.99 1.04 -10.09
CA ALA A 169 -5.80 0.86 -9.29
C ALA A 169 -5.43 2.16 -8.56
N TYR A 170 -5.03 2.04 -7.29
CA TYR A 170 -4.80 3.18 -6.41
C TYR A 170 -3.46 3.07 -5.70
N ASN A 171 -2.72 4.18 -5.72
CA ASN A 171 -1.49 4.35 -4.99
C ASN A 171 -1.81 4.68 -3.52
N VAL A 172 -1.32 3.86 -2.59
CA VAL A 172 -1.52 4.06 -1.14
C VAL A 172 -0.26 4.58 -0.45
N PHE A 173 0.58 5.29 -1.19
CA PHE A 173 1.74 5.99 -0.66
C PHE A 173 1.33 6.93 0.49
N CYS A 174 1.98 6.80 1.64
CA CYS A 174 1.61 7.53 2.85
C CYS A 174 1.58 9.05 2.67
N GLY A 175 2.44 9.60 1.80
CA GLY A 175 2.49 11.03 1.50
C GLY A 175 1.27 11.58 0.76
N LEU A 176 0.45 10.73 0.14
CA LEU A 176 -0.82 11.15 -0.50
C LEU A 176 -1.97 11.30 0.50
N TYR A 177 -1.82 10.79 1.71
CA TYR A 177 -2.87 10.71 2.72
C TYR A 177 -2.42 11.28 4.07
N ASP A 178 -1.68 12.38 4.05
CA ASP A 178 -1.18 13.08 5.24
C ASP A 178 -0.48 12.14 6.24
N TYR A 179 0.30 11.17 5.71
CA TYR A 179 1.03 10.17 6.50
C TYR A 179 0.13 9.33 7.43
N SER A 180 -1.10 9.06 7.00
CA SER A 180 -2.09 8.30 7.75
C SER A 180 -2.49 7.01 7.03
N PRO A 181 -2.67 5.88 7.73
CA PRO A 181 -3.33 4.72 7.14
C PRO A 181 -4.76 5.06 6.70
N VAL A 182 -5.19 4.54 5.56
CA VAL A 182 -6.49 4.85 4.97
C VAL A 182 -7.33 3.60 4.76
N THR A 183 -8.64 3.75 4.90
CA THR A 183 -9.62 2.73 4.59
C THR A 183 -9.88 2.67 3.09
N LEU A 184 -10.51 1.58 2.62
CA LEU A 184 -10.91 1.47 1.22
C LEU A 184 -11.89 2.59 0.82
N ASP A 185 -12.81 2.97 1.71
CA ASP A 185 -13.74 4.08 1.46
C ASP A 185 -13.00 5.41 1.22
N GLU A 186 -12.01 5.72 2.04
CA GLU A 186 -11.21 6.94 1.88
C GLU A 186 -10.40 6.93 0.58
N ILE A 187 -9.86 5.78 0.18
CA ILE A 187 -9.14 5.63 -1.09
C ILE A 187 -10.08 5.91 -2.28
N LEU A 188 -11.29 5.35 -2.25
CA LEU A 188 -12.25 5.48 -3.35
C LEU A 188 -12.94 6.85 -3.41
N LEU A 189 -13.02 7.58 -2.30
CA LEU A 189 -13.60 8.93 -2.23
C LEU A 189 -12.59 10.04 -2.56
N GLY A 190 -11.31 9.79 -2.38
CA GLY A 190 -10.25 10.77 -2.59
C GLY A 190 -9.75 10.90 -4.03
N ASN A 191 -10.33 10.16 -4.98
CA ASN A 191 -9.96 10.16 -6.40
C ASN A 191 -11.09 10.63 -7.31
#